data_5cf7f47ae5b0e0000785a1c84ee00cc2
#
_entry.id   5cf7f47ae5b0e0000785a1c84ee00cc2
#
_cell.length_a   1.000
_cell.length_b   1.000
_cell.length_c   1.000
_cell.angle_alpha   90.00
_cell.angle_beta   90.00
_cell.angle_gamma   90.00
#
_symmetry.space_group_name_H-M   'P 1'
#
loop_
_entity.id
_entity.type
_entity.pdbx_description
1 polymer ?
#
loop_
_entity_poly.entity_id
_entity_poly.type
_entity_poly.pdbx_seq_one_letter_code
_entity_poly.pdbx_strand_id
1 'polypeptide(L)'
;MHGGTTIVFGIPVPSVDPVFIAVVRFHILVGIGCVASGATAMLSRKGRGRHSSIGTVYYWCLAVVVATATGLSAVRWAENYHLFILGAFSLIAATVARTALRQRWRNWVKLHITSTGFSYILMLTAFYVDNGKNLPFWKELPQLAFWLLPAAVGIPLLLRTLLKHPLARREMLAISSPHSP
;
A
#
# COMPACT_ATOMS: atom_id res chain seq x y z
N MET A 1 -2.04 -0.01 35.34
CA MET A 1 -1.59 1.30 34.80
C MET A 1 -2.73 1.82 33.92
N HIS A 2 -3.43 2.88 34.36
CA HIS A 2 -4.48 3.51 33.55
C HIS A 2 -3.80 4.31 32.44
N GLY A 3 -3.69 3.71 31.26
CA GLY A 3 -3.17 4.39 30.10
C GLY A 3 -4.16 5.47 29.65
N GLY A 4 -3.81 6.75 29.77
CA GLY A 4 -4.59 7.85 29.23
C GLY A 4 -4.70 7.73 27.71
N THR A 5 -5.76 8.31 27.14
CA THR A 5 -6.00 8.34 25.69
C THR A 5 -5.82 9.77 25.19
N THR A 6 -5.05 9.94 24.12
CA THR A 6 -4.87 11.23 23.44
C THR A 6 -5.58 11.21 22.10
N ILE A 7 -6.28 12.29 21.74
CA ILE A 7 -6.92 12.41 20.41
C ILE A 7 -5.93 13.03 19.43
N VAL A 8 -5.62 12.31 18.35
CA VAL A 8 -4.74 12.76 17.26
C VAL A 8 -5.55 12.78 15.98
N PHE A 9 -5.78 13.96 15.39
CA PHE A 9 -6.60 14.17 14.19
C PHE A 9 -7.99 13.50 14.25
N GLY A 10 -8.62 13.52 15.45
CA GLY A 10 -9.93 12.89 15.68
C GLY A 10 -9.88 11.37 15.96
N ILE A 11 -8.71 10.75 15.95
CA ILE A 11 -8.51 9.33 16.23
C ILE A 11 -8.04 9.16 17.69
N PRO A 12 -8.71 8.32 18.51
CA PRO A 12 -8.28 8.04 19.87
C PRO A 12 -7.03 7.14 19.85
N VAL A 13 -5.91 7.68 20.33
CA VAL A 13 -4.64 6.96 20.51
C VAL A 13 -4.47 6.60 21.98
N PRO A 14 -4.37 5.32 22.33
CA PRO A 14 -4.28 4.88 23.73
C PRO A 14 -2.86 5.04 24.26
N SER A 15 -2.37 6.26 24.30
CA SER A 15 -1.09 6.67 24.87
C SER A 15 -1.09 8.14 25.21
N VAL A 16 -0.31 8.52 26.22
CA VAL A 16 0.01 9.90 26.58
C VAL A 16 1.50 10.21 26.44
N ASP A 17 2.30 9.25 25.99
CA ASP A 17 3.73 9.43 25.75
C ASP A 17 3.95 10.41 24.59
N PRO A 18 4.66 11.53 24.79
CA PRO A 18 4.86 12.55 23.77
C PRO A 18 5.62 12.04 22.54
N VAL A 19 6.58 11.12 22.73
CA VAL A 19 7.39 10.56 21.64
C VAL A 19 6.52 9.64 20.78
N PHE A 20 5.76 8.76 21.43
CA PHE A 20 4.82 7.88 20.73
C PHE A 20 3.82 8.69 19.91
N ILE A 21 3.21 9.73 20.50
CA ILE A 21 2.25 10.60 19.79
C ILE A 21 2.90 11.36 18.63
N ALA A 22 4.15 11.83 18.80
CA ALA A 22 4.87 12.47 17.69
C ALA A 22 5.11 11.51 16.53
N VAL A 23 5.49 10.26 16.81
CA VAL A 23 5.65 9.22 15.78
C VAL A 23 4.32 8.90 15.10
N VAL A 24 3.21 8.80 15.84
CA VAL A 24 1.87 8.60 15.26
C VAL A 24 1.48 9.74 14.32
N ARG A 25 1.67 10.99 14.74
CA ARG A 25 1.38 12.16 13.89
C ARG A 25 2.20 12.15 12.61
N PHE A 26 3.51 11.88 12.73
CA PHE A 26 4.40 11.76 11.57
C PHE A 26 3.97 10.62 10.65
N HIS A 27 3.65 9.44 11.20
CA HIS A 27 3.14 8.28 10.46
C HIS A 27 1.89 8.64 9.65
N ILE A 28 0.93 9.32 10.25
CA ILE A 28 -0.32 9.74 9.58
C ILE A 28 0.00 10.70 8.41
N LEU A 29 0.83 11.70 8.62
CA LEU A 29 1.17 12.68 7.57
C LEU A 29 1.87 12.02 6.38
N VAL A 30 2.86 11.17 6.65
CA VAL A 30 3.55 10.41 5.59
C VAL A 30 2.61 9.40 4.93
N GLY A 31 1.71 8.79 5.70
CA GLY A 31 0.67 7.89 5.20
C GLY A 31 -0.27 8.57 4.19
N ILE A 32 -0.72 9.78 4.48
CA ILE A 32 -1.51 10.59 3.53
C ILE A 32 -0.72 10.85 2.26
N GLY A 33 0.56 11.24 2.38
CA GLY A 33 1.46 11.42 1.24
C GLY A 33 1.65 10.15 0.42
N CYS A 34 1.72 8.99 1.09
CA CYS A 34 1.83 7.68 0.46
C CYS A 34 0.57 7.34 -0.36
N VAL A 35 -0.62 7.50 0.23
CA VAL A 35 -1.90 7.28 -0.46
C VAL A 35 -2.04 8.20 -1.67
N ALA A 36 -1.81 9.50 -1.49
CA ALA A 36 -1.94 10.50 -2.55
C ALA A 36 -0.95 10.26 -3.70
N SER A 37 0.33 9.98 -3.39
CA SER A 37 1.35 9.72 -4.40
C SER A 37 1.09 8.42 -5.16
N GLY A 38 0.68 7.35 -4.47
CA GLY A 38 0.31 6.09 -5.11
C GLY A 38 -0.87 6.23 -6.08
N ALA A 39 -1.96 6.87 -5.64
CA ALA A 39 -3.13 7.16 -6.48
C ALA A 39 -2.73 8.01 -7.70
N THR A 40 -1.99 9.10 -7.47
CA THR A 40 -1.54 9.99 -8.54
C THR A 40 -0.63 9.29 -9.54
N ALA A 41 0.28 8.43 -9.07
CA ALA A 41 1.14 7.62 -9.95
C ALA A 41 0.29 6.67 -10.82
N MET A 42 -0.72 5.99 -10.23
CA MET A 42 -1.60 5.10 -10.98
C MET A 42 -2.42 5.81 -12.05
N LEU A 43 -2.88 7.03 -11.79
CA LEU A 43 -3.67 7.85 -12.72
C LEU A 43 -2.82 8.60 -13.74
N SER A 44 -1.50 8.75 -13.52
CA SER A 44 -0.61 9.48 -14.41
C SER A 44 -0.33 8.72 -15.70
N ARG A 45 -0.07 9.47 -16.80
CA ARG A 45 0.41 8.90 -18.07
C ARG A 45 1.67 8.07 -17.83
N LYS A 46 1.66 6.82 -18.31
CA LYS A 46 2.76 5.87 -18.12
C LYS A 46 3.98 6.27 -18.93
N GLY A 47 5.19 6.08 -18.38
CA GLY A 47 6.46 6.37 -19.03
C GLY A 47 7.46 7.08 -18.11
N ARG A 48 8.55 7.58 -18.72
CA ARG A 48 9.55 8.41 -18.02
C ARG A 48 8.94 9.77 -17.68
N GLY A 49 9.33 10.35 -16.54
CA GLY A 49 8.84 11.65 -16.07
C GLY A 49 7.86 11.51 -14.90
N ARG A 50 6.69 12.16 -14.97
CA ARG A 50 5.78 12.35 -13.83
C ARG A 50 5.37 11.04 -13.13
N HIS A 51 5.01 10.00 -13.89
CA HIS A 51 4.68 8.68 -13.34
C HIS A 51 5.86 8.10 -12.53
N SER A 52 7.07 8.13 -13.08
CA SER A 52 8.26 7.58 -12.44
C SER A 52 8.66 8.37 -11.18
N SER A 53 8.62 9.70 -11.23
CA SER A 53 8.96 10.56 -10.08
C SER A 53 7.98 10.35 -8.94
N ILE A 54 6.66 10.40 -9.22
CA ILE A 54 5.62 10.22 -8.19
C ILE A 54 5.63 8.78 -7.65
N GLY A 55 5.87 7.77 -8.50
CA GLY A 55 6.05 6.39 -8.05
C GLY A 55 7.28 6.21 -7.14
N THR A 56 8.32 7.01 -7.33
CA THR A 56 9.47 7.04 -6.42
C THR A 56 9.11 7.67 -5.07
N VAL A 57 8.31 8.74 -5.07
CA VAL A 57 7.77 9.34 -3.83
C VAL A 57 6.92 8.31 -3.08
N TYR A 58 6.00 7.63 -3.78
CA TYR A 58 5.21 6.55 -3.18
C TYR A 58 6.08 5.50 -2.48
N TYR A 59 7.11 5.01 -3.16
CA TYR A 59 8.00 3.98 -2.62
C TYR A 59 8.68 4.42 -1.31
N TRP A 60 9.22 5.64 -1.28
CA TRP A 60 9.90 6.14 -0.08
C TRP A 60 8.94 6.49 1.05
N CYS A 61 7.77 7.07 0.73
CA CYS A 61 6.73 7.27 1.73
C CYS A 61 6.28 5.93 2.33
N LEU A 62 6.09 4.90 1.50
CA LEU A 62 5.73 3.56 1.97
C LEU A 62 6.82 2.97 2.89
N ALA A 63 8.09 3.11 2.54
CA ALA A 63 9.20 2.63 3.37
C ALA A 63 9.19 3.30 4.76
N VAL A 64 8.96 4.61 4.82
CA VAL A 64 8.85 5.36 6.07
C VAL A 64 7.60 4.96 6.86
N VAL A 65 6.46 4.81 6.19
CA VAL A 65 5.20 4.33 6.80
C VAL A 65 5.40 2.96 7.43
N VAL A 66 6.02 2.02 6.72
CA VAL A 66 6.27 0.65 7.24
C VAL A 66 7.27 0.68 8.40
N ALA A 67 8.33 1.48 8.32
CA ALA A 67 9.30 1.60 9.41
C ALA A 67 8.65 2.16 10.69
N THR A 68 7.86 3.22 10.57
CA THR A 68 7.13 3.80 11.71
C THR A 68 6.04 2.87 12.23
N ALA A 69 5.29 2.19 11.35
CA ALA A 69 4.31 1.17 11.73
C ALA A 69 4.96 0.02 12.50
N THR A 70 6.16 -0.42 12.09
CA THR A 70 6.92 -1.46 12.79
C THR A 70 7.23 -1.04 14.23
N GLY A 71 7.74 0.19 14.42
CA GLY A 71 8.00 0.73 15.76
C GLY A 71 6.74 0.84 16.61
N LEU A 72 5.64 1.36 16.04
CA LEU A 72 4.36 1.48 16.73
C LEU A 72 3.74 0.11 17.08
N SER A 73 3.86 -0.87 16.16
CA SER A 73 3.37 -2.23 16.39
C SER A 73 4.18 -2.96 17.44
N ALA A 74 5.50 -2.72 17.54
CA ALA A 74 6.35 -3.33 18.54
C ALA A 74 5.94 -2.98 19.98
N VAL A 75 5.42 -1.76 20.19
CA VAL A 75 4.92 -1.31 21.51
C VAL A 75 3.63 -2.05 21.92
N ARG A 76 2.81 -2.45 20.94
CA ARG A 76 1.51 -3.13 21.17
C ARG A 76 1.37 -4.33 20.24
N TRP A 77 2.34 -5.24 20.31
CA TRP A 77 2.48 -6.35 19.38
C TRP A 77 1.24 -7.24 19.27
N ALA A 78 0.69 -7.66 20.40
CA ALA A 78 -0.48 -8.55 20.41
C ALA A 78 -1.70 -7.98 19.65
N GLU A 79 -1.81 -6.65 19.59
CA GLU A 79 -2.93 -5.96 18.95
C GLU A 79 -2.62 -5.60 17.50
N ASN A 80 -1.34 -5.37 17.15
CA ASN A 80 -0.94 -4.72 15.89
C ASN A 80 -0.04 -5.59 14.98
N TYR A 81 0.29 -6.83 15.35
CA TYR A 81 1.16 -7.70 14.52
C TYR A 81 0.66 -7.85 13.08
N HIS A 82 -0.66 -7.87 12.87
CA HIS A 82 -1.25 -7.98 11.55
C HIS A 82 -0.97 -6.74 10.67
N LEU A 83 -0.89 -5.54 11.26
CA LEU A 83 -0.50 -4.31 10.55
C LEU A 83 0.96 -4.35 10.12
N PHE A 84 1.84 -4.88 10.98
CA PHE A 84 3.23 -5.14 10.64
C PHE A 84 3.34 -6.10 9.43
N ILE A 85 2.59 -7.21 9.44
CA ILE A 85 2.59 -8.20 8.36
C ILE A 85 2.11 -7.56 7.05
N LEU A 86 0.99 -6.86 7.06
CA LEU A 86 0.47 -6.17 5.88
C LEU A 86 1.45 -5.13 5.33
N GLY A 87 2.07 -4.34 6.21
CA GLY A 87 3.09 -3.37 5.85
C GLY A 87 4.32 -4.01 5.24
N ALA A 88 4.85 -5.07 5.85
CA ALA A 88 6.01 -5.80 5.35
C ALA A 88 5.75 -6.35 3.93
N PHE A 89 4.63 -7.05 3.72
CA PHE A 89 4.27 -7.55 2.40
C PHE A 89 4.04 -6.44 1.37
N SER A 90 3.45 -5.31 1.79
CA SER A 90 3.28 -4.13 0.93
C SER A 90 4.64 -3.60 0.46
N LEU A 91 5.61 -3.43 1.37
CA LEU A 91 6.95 -2.95 1.03
C LEU A 91 7.74 -3.94 0.18
N ILE A 92 7.65 -5.24 0.48
CA ILE A 92 8.26 -6.31 -0.34
C ILE A 92 7.71 -6.23 -1.77
N ALA A 93 6.40 -6.16 -1.94
CA ALA A 93 5.77 -6.06 -3.26
C ALA A 93 6.22 -4.79 -4.01
N ALA A 94 6.28 -3.63 -3.36
CA ALA A 94 6.79 -2.40 -3.95
C ALA A 94 8.26 -2.51 -4.37
N THR A 95 9.08 -3.20 -3.55
CA THR A 95 10.50 -3.43 -3.84
C THR A 95 10.67 -4.35 -5.03
N VAL A 96 9.91 -5.45 -5.11
CA VAL A 96 9.87 -6.35 -6.27
C VAL A 96 9.49 -5.58 -7.54
N ALA A 97 8.43 -4.76 -7.48
CA ALA A 97 8.00 -3.95 -8.62
C ALA A 97 9.10 -2.99 -9.11
N ARG A 98 9.79 -2.34 -8.18
CA ARG A 98 10.87 -1.39 -8.47
C ARG A 98 12.12 -2.09 -9.03
N THR A 99 12.50 -3.22 -8.47
CA THR A 99 13.64 -4.02 -8.90
C THR A 99 13.41 -4.61 -10.29
N ALA A 100 12.23 -5.21 -10.52
CA ALA A 100 11.84 -5.74 -11.83
C ALA A 100 11.93 -4.68 -12.93
N LEU A 101 11.45 -3.45 -12.65
CA LEU A 101 11.56 -2.31 -13.57
C LEU A 101 13.01 -1.89 -13.84
N ARG A 102 13.86 -1.84 -12.81
CA ARG A 102 15.25 -1.38 -12.92
C ARG A 102 16.14 -2.41 -13.62
N GLN A 103 15.99 -3.67 -13.28
CA GLN A 103 16.81 -4.77 -13.80
C GLN A 103 16.23 -5.39 -15.08
N ARG A 104 15.08 -4.90 -15.55
CA ARG A 104 14.43 -5.41 -16.78
C ARG A 104 14.23 -6.92 -16.77
N TRP A 105 13.74 -7.47 -15.67
CA TRP A 105 13.45 -8.89 -15.54
C TRP A 105 12.50 -9.37 -16.64
N ARG A 106 12.52 -10.67 -16.94
CA ARG A 106 11.53 -11.25 -17.85
C ARG A 106 10.12 -10.91 -17.35
N ASN A 107 9.26 -10.43 -18.26
CA ASN A 107 7.90 -9.97 -17.95
C ASN A 107 7.84 -8.80 -16.93
N TRP A 108 8.86 -7.93 -16.91
CA TRP A 108 8.98 -6.82 -15.96
C TRP A 108 7.76 -5.91 -15.92
N VAL A 109 7.04 -5.73 -17.07
CA VAL A 109 5.85 -4.87 -17.14
C VAL A 109 4.72 -5.45 -16.31
N LYS A 110 4.42 -6.75 -16.51
CA LYS A 110 3.40 -7.45 -15.72
C LYS A 110 3.76 -7.45 -14.24
N LEU A 111 5.01 -7.81 -13.93
CA LEU A 111 5.49 -7.88 -12.57
C LEU A 111 5.43 -6.52 -11.87
N HIS A 112 5.82 -5.44 -12.57
CA HIS A 112 5.71 -4.08 -12.05
C HIS A 112 4.25 -3.70 -11.76
N ILE A 113 3.34 -3.90 -12.71
CA ILE A 113 1.92 -3.55 -12.56
C ILE A 113 1.30 -4.35 -11.41
N THR A 114 1.49 -5.68 -11.41
CA THR A 114 0.89 -6.57 -10.41
C THR A 114 1.42 -6.27 -9.02
N SER A 115 2.74 -6.19 -8.85
CA SER A 115 3.35 -5.99 -7.54
C SER A 115 3.10 -4.58 -7.00
N THR A 116 3.08 -3.54 -7.84
CA THR A 116 2.72 -2.18 -7.39
C THR A 116 1.25 -2.12 -6.98
N GLY A 117 0.35 -2.70 -7.78
CA GLY A 117 -1.08 -2.75 -7.44
C GLY A 117 -1.34 -3.52 -6.16
N PHE A 118 -0.70 -4.68 -5.99
CA PHE A 118 -0.78 -5.49 -4.77
C PHE A 118 -0.25 -4.74 -3.54
N SER A 119 0.91 -4.09 -3.66
CA SER A 119 1.46 -3.21 -2.63
C SER A 119 0.44 -2.15 -2.17
N TYR A 120 -0.19 -1.48 -3.11
CA TYR A 120 -1.15 -0.42 -2.81
C TYR A 120 -2.43 -0.98 -2.14
N ILE A 121 -2.93 -2.14 -2.59
CA ILE A 121 -4.06 -2.83 -1.97
C ILE A 121 -3.74 -3.19 -0.52
N LEU A 122 -2.57 -3.79 -0.24
CA LEU A 122 -2.16 -4.16 1.12
C LEU A 122 -2.00 -2.95 2.03
N MET A 123 -1.41 -1.86 1.53
CA MET A 123 -1.28 -0.61 2.28
C MET A 123 -2.65 -0.03 2.65
N LEU A 124 -3.60 0.00 1.70
CA LEU A 124 -4.96 0.45 1.98
C LEU A 124 -5.70 -0.49 2.94
N THR A 125 -5.48 -1.81 2.84
CA THR A 125 -6.05 -2.78 3.77
C THR A 125 -5.55 -2.51 5.18
N ALA A 126 -4.25 -2.30 5.38
CA ALA A 126 -3.70 -1.94 6.69
C ALA A 126 -4.34 -0.66 7.24
N PHE A 127 -4.48 0.37 6.41
CA PHE A 127 -5.12 1.63 6.79
C PHE A 127 -6.59 1.43 7.23
N TYR A 128 -7.39 0.69 6.45
CA TYR A 128 -8.80 0.48 6.78
C TYR A 128 -9.01 -0.44 7.99
N VAL A 129 -8.19 -1.47 8.15
CA VAL A 129 -8.25 -2.39 9.30
C VAL A 129 -7.96 -1.65 10.60
N ASP A 130 -7.00 -0.72 10.59
CA ASP A 130 -6.63 0.08 11.76
C ASP A 130 -7.65 1.21 12.03
N ASN A 131 -8.04 1.94 11.00
CA ASN A 131 -8.76 3.21 11.14
C ASN A 131 -10.23 3.16 10.72
N GLY A 132 -10.70 2.12 10.05
CA GLY A 132 -12.01 2.07 9.40
C GLY A 132 -13.17 2.39 10.36
N LYS A 133 -13.13 1.88 11.59
CA LYS A 133 -14.12 2.15 12.65
C LYS A 133 -14.19 3.63 13.09
N ASN A 134 -13.14 4.42 12.82
CA ASN A 134 -13.07 5.83 13.21
C ASN A 134 -13.42 6.77 12.04
N LEU A 135 -13.57 6.24 10.84
CA LEU A 135 -13.87 7.04 9.66
C LEU A 135 -15.38 7.28 9.52
N PRO A 136 -15.81 8.52 9.18
CA PRO A 136 -17.21 8.79 8.90
C PRO A 136 -17.69 7.93 7.73
N PHE A 137 -18.95 7.48 7.76
CA PHE A 137 -19.60 6.54 6.83
C PHE A 137 -19.09 5.09 6.87
N TRP A 138 -17.83 4.83 7.29
CA TRP A 138 -17.25 3.49 7.34
C TRP A 138 -17.53 2.78 8.67
N LYS A 139 -17.72 3.52 9.76
CA LYS A 139 -17.96 2.97 11.10
C LYS A 139 -19.13 1.99 11.19
N GLU A 140 -20.12 2.10 10.30
CA GLU A 140 -21.29 1.22 10.23
C GLU A 140 -21.00 -0.13 9.53
N LEU A 141 -19.84 -0.25 8.87
CA LEU A 141 -19.48 -1.47 8.16
C LEU A 141 -18.94 -2.54 9.12
N PRO A 142 -19.23 -3.83 8.88
CA PRO A 142 -18.65 -4.91 9.62
C PRO A 142 -17.12 -4.95 9.46
N GLN A 143 -16.41 -5.39 10.50
CA GLN A 143 -14.93 -5.42 10.49
C GLN A 143 -14.35 -6.19 9.29
N LEU A 144 -15.03 -7.24 8.81
CA LEU A 144 -14.62 -7.99 7.63
C LEU A 144 -14.56 -7.13 6.36
N ALA A 145 -15.41 -6.11 6.25
CA ALA A 145 -15.40 -5.20 5.11
C ALA A 145 -14.07 -4.44 5.01
N PHE A 146 -13.44 -4.08 6.11
CA PHE A 146 -12.14 -3.37 6.12
C PHE A 146 -11.01 -4.22 5.55
N TRP A 147 -11.10 -5.54 5.69
CA TRP A 147 -10.14 -6.49 5.11
C TRP A 147 -10.36 -6.71 3.62
N LEU A 148 -11.61 -6.77 3.18
CA LEU A 148 -11.96 -7.21 1.83
C LEU A 148 -12.15 -6.05 0.85
N LEU A 149 -12.59 -4.89 1.28
CA LEU A 149 -12.99 -3.79 0.43
C LEU A 149 -11.84 -3.25 -0.46
N PRO A 150 -10.61 -3.03 0.05
CA PRO A 150 -9.50 -2.62 -0.80
C PRO A 150 -9.18 -3.64 -1.89
N ALA A 151 -9.27 -4.92 -1.59
CA ALA A 151 -9.06 -5.99 -2.57
C ALA A 151 -10.21 -6.08 -3.57
N ALA A 152 -11.46 -5.98 -3.10
CA ALA A 152 -12.66 -6.02 -3.95
C ALA A 152 -12.68 -4.91 -5.02
N VAL A 153 -12.16 -3.73 -4.68
CA VAL A 153 -12.02 -2.62 -5.64
C VAL A 153 -10.71 -2.70 -6.41
N GLY A 154 -9.61 -3.01 -5.72
CA GLY A 154 -8.27 -2.95 -6.30
C GLY A 154 -7.98 -4.06 -7.30
N ILE A 155 -8.46 -5.29 -7.06
CA ILE A 155 -8.22 -6.43 -7.96
C ILE A 155 -8.87 -6.20 -9.34
N PRO A 156 -10.14 -5.83 -9.48
CA PRO A 156 -10.74 -5.53 -10.79
C PRO A 156 -10.00 -4.42 -11.55
N LEU A 157 -9.58 -3.36 -10.85
CA LEU A 157 -8.81 -2.27 -11.46
C LEU A 157 -7.44 -2.74 -11.94
N LEU A 158 -6.77 -3.59 -11.15
CA LEU A 158 -5.48 -4.19 -11.50
C LEU A 158 -5.61 -5.09 -12.73
N LEU A 159 -6.60 -5.98 -12.76
CA LEU A 159 -6.87 -6.87 -13.89
C LEU A 159 -7.19 -6.06 -15.15
N ARG A 160 -8.05 -5.04 -15.04
CA ARG A 160 -8.34 -4.14 -16.17
C ARG A 160 -7.08 -3.48 -16.69
N THR A 161 -6.18 -3.05 -15.82
CA THR A 161 -4.91 -2.41 -16.21
C THR A 161 -4.01 -3.40 -16.94
N LEU A 162 -3.87 -4.62 -16.43
CA LEU A 162 -3.08 -5.67 -17.08
C LEU A 162 -3.60 -6.02 -18.48
N LEU A 163 -4.92 -6.19 -18.61
CA LEU A 163 -5.56 -6.56 -19.90
C LEU A 163 -5.47 -5.42 -20.93
N LYS A 164 -5.53 -4.16 -20.50
CA LYS A 164 -5.48 -3.00 -21.40
C LYS A 164 -4.06 -2.52 -21.72
N HIS A 165 -3.05 -2.90 -20.95
CA HIS A 165 -1.69 -2.41 -21.16
C HIS A 165 -1.02 -3.12 -22.35
N PRO A 166 -0.60 -2.40 -23.42
CA PRO A 166 -0.13 -3.03 -24.67
C PRO A 166 1.07 -3.96 -24.46
N LEU A 167 2.06 -3.56 -23.66
CA LEU A 167 3.25 -4.37 -23.40
C LEU A 167 2.92 -5.59 -22.53
N ALA A 168 2.07 -5.45 -21.50
CA ALA A 168 1.65 -6.58 -20.69
C ALA A 168 0.86 -7.61 -21.52
N ARG A 169 0.03 -7.14 -22.45
CA ARG A 169 -0.70 -8.02 -23.38
C ARG A 169 0.24 -8.78 -24.34
N ARG A 170 1.27 -8.12 -24.87
CA ARG A 170 2.30 -8.79 -25.70
C ARG A 170 3.05 -9.86 -24.92
N GLU A 171 3.44 -9.59 -23.68
CA GLU A 171 4.06 -10.56 -22.81
C GLU A 171 3.15 -11.76 -22.48
N MET A 172 1.82 -11.57 -22.41
CA MET A 172 0.87 -12.67 -22.23
C MET A 172 0.78 -13.56 -23.48
N LEU A 173 0.70 -12.96 -24.66
CA LEU A 173 0.60 -13.69 -25.92
C LEU A 173 1.87 -14.48 -26.22
N ALA A 174 3.05 -13.93 -25.90
CA ALA A 174 4.34 -14.61 -26.10
C ALA A 174 4.51 -15.88 -25.23
N ILE A 175 3.80 -15.97 -24.10
CA ILE A 175 3.81 -17.18 -23.25
C ILE A 175 2.82 -18.22 -23.76
N SER A 176 1.73 -17.80 -24.37
CA SER A 176 0.66 -18.67 -24.86
C SER A 176 0.92 -19.27 -26.25
N SER A 177 1.94 -18.79 -26.99
CA SER A 177 2.41 -19.43 -28.20
C SER A 177 3.54 -20.41 -27.86
N PRO A 178 3.27 -21.71 -27.73
CA PRO A 178 4.33 -22.73 -27.65
C PRO A 178 5.06 -22.69 -28.99
N HIS A 179 6.39 -22.75 -28.91
CA HIS A 179 7.29 -22.80 -30.06
C HIS A 179 6.70 -23.65 -31.21
N SER A 180 6.39 -23.01 -32.33
CA SER A 180 6.38 -23.71 -33.60
C SER A 180 7.84 -23.98 -33.95
N PRO A 181 8.23 -25.21 -34.26
CA PRO A 181 9.58 -25.59 -34.61
C PRO A 181 10.07 -24.86 -35.85
#